data_6891535af049f79311a09b54702f77f8
#
_entry.id   6891535af049f79311a09b54702f77f8
#
_cell.length_a   1.000
_cell.length_b   1.000
_cell.length_c   1.000
_cell.angle_alpha   90.00
_cell.angle_beta   90.00
_cell.angle_gamma   90.00
#
_symmetry.space_group_name_H-M   'P 1'
#
loop_
_entity.id
_entity.type
_entity.pdbx_description
1 polymer ?
#
loop_
_entity_poly.entity_id
_entity_poly.type
_entity_poly.pdbx_seq_one_letter_code
_entity_poly.pdbx_strand_id
1 'polypeptide(L)'
;MASDLAWLSGHAFLMLVDARATPAEIPSAVRGARAAGLGGVVLAPSHLELAGDTGGLTVAVVVGFPTGRHHSLVKAAEARLAVQQGAAEVWLTPDPGVAEMNTLLAEFVAVREAVPHPVTLAVILETPARTPAGVAAVAEAARLASVDRLVTATGWLGEGPGALASMPLPLTVTGVRDLDGVIAALDSGADRVGVSSVSAVGQPPR
;
A
#
# COMPACT_ATOMS: atom_id res chain seq x y z
N MET A 1 -5.85 20.17 18.22
CA MET A 1 -6.53 18.85 18.38
C MET A 1 -7.40 18.47 17.18
N ALA A 2 -8.46 19.19 16.80
CA ALA A 2 -9.28 18.76 15.62
C ALA A 2 -8.51 18.84 14.29
N SER A 3 -7.68 19.87 14.08
CA SER A 3 -6.81 19.99 12.90
C SER A 3 -5.75 18.88 12.84
N ASP A 4 -5.22 18.49 13.96
CA ASP A 4 -4.16 17.47 14.03
C ASP A 4 -4.72 16.08 13.73
N LEU A 5 -5.93 15.77 14.23
CA LEU A 5 -6.62 14.53 13.90
C LEU A 5 -7.00 14.47 12.41
N ALA A 6 -7.46 15.57 11.81
CA ALA A 6 -7.75 15.63 10.39
C ALA A 6 -6.48 15.43 9.54
N TRP A 7 -5.36 15.99 9.98
CA TRP A 7 -4.06 15.76 9.32
C TRP A 7 -3.64 14.31 9.43
N LEU A 8 -3.68 13.70 10.62
CA LEU A 8 -3.36 12.29 10.84
C LEU A 8 -4.24 11.36 10.00
N SER A 9 -5.56 11.59 10.00
CA SER A 9 -6.51 10.80 9.19
C SER A 9 -6.20 10.89 7.70
N GLY A 10 -5.85 12.08 7.19
CA GLY A 10 -5.47 12.28 5.79
C GLY A 10 -4.21 11.52 5.36
N HIS A 11 -3.36 11.10 6.31
CA HIS A 11 -2.18 10.27 6.05
C HIS A 11 -2.43 8.77 6.26
N ALA A 12 -3.65 8.37 6.64
CA ALA A 12 -4.01 6.98 6.87
C ALA A 12 -4.78 6.38 5.68
N PHE A 13 -4.43 5.16 5.32
CA PHE A 13 -5.06 4.36 4.26
C PHE A 13 -5.70 3.11 4.88
N LEU A 14 -6.99 2.88 4.63
CA LEU A 14 -7.67 1.67 5.09
C LEU A 14 -7.29 0.47 4.22
N MET A 15 -6.69 -0.55 4.83
CA MET A 15 -6.27 -1.77 4.16
C MET A 15 -7.44 -2.76 4.07
N LEU A 16 -7.99 -2.96 2.88
CA LEU A 16 -9.11 -3.89 2.59
C LEU A 16 -8.61 -5.09 1.78
N VAL A 17 -7.50 -5.68 2.21
CA VAL A 17 -6.82 -6.80 1.53
C VAL A 17 -6.80 -8.08 2.37
N ASP A 18 -7.57 -8.16 3.46
CA ASP A 18 -7.73 -9.39 4.25
C ASP A 18 -8.41 -10.47 3.39
N ALA A 19 -7.94 -11.73 3.50
CA ALA A 19 -8.51 -12.85 2.77
C ALA A 19 -10.00 -13.11 3.07
N ARG A 20 -10.46 -12.63 4.20
CA ARG A 20 -11.86 -12.78 4.65
C ARG A 20 -12.74 -11.61 4.23
N ALA A 21 -12.17 -10.54 3.68
CA ALA A 21 -12.94 -9.40 3.20
C ALA A 21 -13.89 -9.84 2.08
N THR A 22 -15.17 -9.62 2.27
CA THR A 22 -16.17 -9.98 1.28
C THR A 22 -16.49 -8.82 0.35
N PRO A 23 -16.86 -9.08 -0.92
CA PRO A 23 -17.28 -8.01 -1.85
C PRO A 23 -18.39 -7.11 -1.30
N ALA A 24 -19.30 -7.67 -0.49
CA ALA A 24 -20.42 -6.93 0.11
C ALA A 24 -19.98 -5.89 1.16
N GLU A 25 -18.82 -6.07 1.78
CA GLU A 25 -18.30 -5.16 2.81
C GLU A 25 -17.59 -3.94 2.20
N ILE A 26 -17.07 -4.04 0.98
CA ILE A 26 -16.25 -3.01 0.36
C ILE A 26 -16.96 -1.64 0.28
N PRO A 27 -18.21 -1.53 -0.22
CA PRO A 27 -18.86 -0.22 -0.32
C PRO A 27 -19.06 0.44 1.06
N SER A 28 -19.33 -0.33 2.10
CA SER A 28 -19.52 0.22 3.46
C SER A 28 -18.19 0.64 4.09
N ALA A 29 -17.12 -0.12 3.86
CA ALA A 29 -15.78 0.21 4.34
C ALA A 29 -15.25 1.49 3.67
N VAL A 30 -15.45 1.66 2.35
CA VAL A 30 -15.08 2.88 1.61
C VAL A 30 -15.85 4.10 2.15
N ARG A 31 -17.17 3.98 2.37
CA ARG A 31 -17.95 5.06 2.99
C ARG A 31 -17.46 5.39 4.40
N GLY A 32 -17.10 4.37 5.19
CA GLY A 32 -16.52 4.56 6.53
C GLY A 32 -15.19 5.30 6.50
N ALA A 33 -14.29 4.93 5.60
CA ALA A 33 -13.00 5.60 5.40
C ALA A 33 -13.20 7.07 5.01
N ARG A 34 -14.11 7.34 4.08
CA ARG A 34 -14.47 8.71 3.68
C ARG A 34 -15.03 9.53 4.85
N ALA A 35 -15.98 8.97 5.60
CA ALA A 35 -16.58 9.64 6.76
C ALA A 35 -15.56 9.93 7.87
N ALA A 36 -14.54 9.10 8.02
CA ALA A 36 -13.44 9.30 8.96
C ALA A 36 -12.35 10.25 8.43
N GLY A 37 -12.46 10.76 7.21
CA GLY A 37 -11.49 11.66 6.61
C GLY A 37 -10.16 11.00 6.28
N LEU A 38 -10.15 9.68 6.00
CA LEU A 38 -8.92 8.99 5.59
C LEU A 38 -8.41 9.51 4.24
N GLY A 39 -7.10 9.37 4.01
CA GLY A 39 -6.45 9.74 2.75
C GLY A 39 -6.75 8.77 1.61
N GLY A 40 -7.01 7.49 1.92
CA GLY A 40 -7.28 6.50 0.90
C GLY A 40 -7.70 5.13 1.41
N VAL A 41 -7.89 4.23 0.44
CA VAL A 41 -8.18 2.80 0.66
C VAL A 41 -7.29 1.94 -0.21
N VAL A 42 -6.97 0.74 0.26
CA VAL A 42 -6.18 -0.26 -0.48
C VAL A 42 -7.05 -1.48 -0.73
N LEU A 43 -7.22 -1.85 -1.98
CA LEU A 43 -8.18 -2.87 -2.43
C LEU A 43 -7.49 -4.02 -3.16
N ALA A 44 -8.12 -5.18 -3.15
CA ALA A 44 -7.82 -6.23 -4.13
C ALA A 44 -8.28 -5.79 -5.54
N PRO A 45 -7.62 -6.23 -6.63
CA PRO A 45 -8.00 -5.83 -8.00
C PRO A 45 -9.46 -6.09 -8.34
N SER A 46 -9.99 -7.25 -7.93
CA SER A 46 -11.38 -7.65 -8.16
C SER A 46 -12.41 -6.82 -7.36
N HIS A 47 -11.97 -6.02 -6.41
CA HIS A 47 -12.84 -5.18 -5.56
C HIS A 47 -12.85 -3.71 -6.00
N LEU A 48 -12.04 -3.32 -6.98
CA LEU A 48 -11.91 -1.93 -7.39
C LEU A 48 -13.24 -1.33 -7.86
N GLU A 49 -13.98 -2.03 -8.70
CA GLU A 49 -15.29 -1.58 -9.20
C GLU A 49 -16.35 -1.46 -8.09
N LEU A 50 -16.17 -2.17 -6.98
CA LEU A 50 -17.07 -2.14 -5.84
C LEU A 50 -16.86 -0.93 -4.93
N ALA A 51 -15.76 -0.19 -5.09
CA ALA A 51 -15.46 1.00 -4.30
C ALA A 51 -16.54 2.09 -4.46
N GLY A 52 -17.18 2.17 -5.63
CA GLY A 52 -18.23 3.14 -5.92
C GLY A 52 -17.72 4.60 -5.86
N ASP A 53 -18.53 5.49 -5.31
CA ASP A 53 -18.13 6.89 -5.08
C ASP A 53 -17.14 6.99 -3.91
N THR A 54 -15.87 7.17 -4.24
CA THR A 54 -14.78 7.29 -3.27
C THR A 54 -14.69 8.68 -2.61
N GLY A 55 -15.35 9.70 -3.20
CA GLY A 55 -15.43 11.05 -2.61
C GLY A 55 -14.09 11.73 -2.38
N GLY A 56 -13.10 11.45 -3.24
CA GLY A 56 -11.76 12.02 -3.15
C GLY A 56 -10.74 11.18 -2.38
N LEU A 57 -11.11 9.99 -1.88
CA LEU A 57 -10.13 9.02 -1.37
C LEU A 57 -9.18 8.59 -2.49
N THR A 58 -7.91 8.49 -2.19
CA THR A 58 -6.95 7.81 -3.07
C THR A 58 -7.22 6.30 -3.06
N VAL A 59 -7.48 5.72 -4.22
CA VAL A 59 -7.68 4.27 -4.35
C VAL A 59 -6.40 3.62 -4.82
N ALA A 60 -5.82 2.80 -3.94
CA ALA A 60 -4.68 1.95 -4.24
C ALA A 60 -5.13 0.50 -4.47
N VAL A 61 -4.49 -0.19 -5.40
CA VAL A 61 -4.79 -1.60 -5.72
C VAL A 61 -3.52 -2.44 -5.58
N VAL A 62 -3.59 -3.56 -4.85
CA VAL A 62 -2.47 -4.51 -4.76
C VAL A 62 -2.37 -5.35 -6.03
N VAL A 63 -1.15 -5.63 -6.47
CA VAL A 63 -0.85 -6.39 -7.69
C VAL A 63 0.17 -7.50 -7.40
N GLY A 64 -0.04 -8.68 -7.97
CA GLY A 64 0.77 -9.86 -7.68
C GLY A 64 0.56 -10.42 -6.27
N PHE A 65 -0.42 -9.89 -5.56
CA PHE A 65 -0.74 -10.21 -4.17
C PHE A 65 -1.47 -11.56 -4.04
N PRO A 66 -1.30 -12.32 -2.92
CA PRO A 66 -0.47 -12.00 -1.76
C PRO A 66 0.98 -12.51 -1.87
N THR A 67 1.29 -13.45 -2.76
CA THR A 67 2.54 -14.21 -2.73
C THR A 67 3.68 -13.57 -3.51
N GLY A 68 3.40 -12.66 -4.41
CA GLY A 68 4.38 -12.08 -5.33
C GLY A 68 4.90 -13.04 -6.41
N ARG A 69 4.43 -14.29 -6.46
CA ARG A 69 4.98 -15.36 -7.32
C ARG A 69 4.35 -15.47 -8.70
N HIS A 70 3.54 -14.50 -9.10
CA HIS A 70 3.06 -14.42 -10.48
C HIS A 70 4.20 -13.97 -11.41
N HIS A 71 4.15 -14.42 -12.66
CA HIS A 71 5.09 -13.94 -13.66
C HIS A 71 4.97 -12.42 -13.85
N SER A 72 6.09 -11.72 -14.09
CA SER A 72 6.14 -10.25 -14.19
C SER A 72 5.16 -9.70 -15.21
N LEU A 73 4.96 -10.38 -16.36
CA LEU A 73 3.98 -9.97 -17.37
C LEU A 73 2.52 -10.10 -16.89
N VAL A 74 2.22 -11.07 -16.01
CA VAL A 74 0.88 -11.20 -15.39
C VAL A 74 0.65 -10.06 -14.44
N LYS A 75 1.65 -9.72 -13.61
CA LYS A 75 1.58 -8.55 -12.71
C LYS A 75 1.44 -7.24 -13.50
N ALA A 76 2.18 -7.08 -14.60
CA ALA A 76 2.06 -5.91 -15.46
C ALA A 76 0.66 -5.81 -16.12
N ALA A 77 0.08 -6.94 -16.54
CA ALA A 77 -1.27 -6.97 -17.08
C ALA A 77 -2.33 -6.61 -16.02
N GLU A 78 -2.20 -7.15 -14.80
CA GLU A 78 -3.06 -6.82 -13.66
C GLU A 78 -2.95 -5.34 -13.29
N ALA A 79 -1.73 -4.81 -13.24
CA ALA A 79 -1.47 -3.39 -12.98
C ALA A 79 -2.11 -2.48 -14.03
N ARG A 80 -1.96 -2.83 -15.32
CA ARG A 80 -2.58 -2.09 -16.42
C ARG A 80 -4.10 -2.08 -16.32
N LEU A 81 -4.70 -3.21 -15.99
CA LEU A 81 -6.15 -3.31 -15.82
C LEU A 81 -6.61 -2.43 -14.64
N ALA A 82 -5.91 -2.47 -13.51
CA ALA A 82 -6.22 -1.62 -12.37
C ALA A 82 -6.16 -0.12 -12.73
N VAL A 83 -5.14 0.31 -13.47
CA VAL A 83 -5.04 1.69 -13.99
C VAL A 83 -6.21 2.04 -14.89
N GLN A 84 -6.58 1.17 -15.82
CA GLN A 84 -7.72 1.39 -16.73
C GLN A 84 -9.05 1.48 -15.99
N GLN A 85 -9.19 0.79 -14.87
CA GLN A 85 -10.36 0.84 -13.99
C GLN A 85 -10.34 2.01 -13.00
N GLY A 86 -9.33 2.88 -13.06
CA GLY A 86 -9.26 4.11 -12.29
C GLY A 86 -8.49 4.03 -10.97
N ALA A 87 -7.65 3.03 -10.76
CA ALA A 87 -6.73 3.04 -9.62
C ALA A 87 -5.80 4.26 -9.71
N ALA A 88 -5.69 5.00 -8.61
CA ALA A 88 -4.76 6.13 -8.49
C ALA A 88 -3.36 5.66 -8.09
N GLU A 89 -3.28 4.51 -7.44
CA GLU A 89 -2.01 3.87 -7.04
C GLU A 89 -2.05 2.36 -7.31
N VAL A 90 -0.90 1.81 -7.69
CA VAL A 90 -0.67 0.37 -7.81
C VAL A 90 0.40 -0.04 -6.80
N TRP A 91 0.11 -1.02 -5.97
CA TRP A 91 1.02 -1.56 -4.97
C TRP A 91 1.49 -2.95 -5.39
N LEU A 92 2.69 -3.02 -5.96
CA LEU A 92 3.29 -4.26 -6.46
C LEU A 92 3.85 -5.10 -5.32
N THR A 93 3.49 -6.39 -5.30
CA THR A 93 4.07 -7.41 -4.41
C THR A 93 5.12 -8.20 -5.19
N PRO A 94 6.43 -8.02 -4.96
CA PRO A 94 7.47 -8.89 -5.52
C PRO A 94 7.60 -10.18 -4.72
N ASP A 95 8.11 -11.26 -5.36
CA ASP A 95 8.37 -12.54 -4.65
C ASP A 95 9.33 -12.29 -3.47
N PRO A 96 8.95 -12.61 -2.22
CA PRO A 96 9.80 -12.38 -1.06
C PRO A 96 11.09 -13.23 -1.07
N GLY A 97 11.13 -14.31 -1.84
CA GLY A 97 12.32 -15.14 -2.04
C GLY A 97 13.36 -14.55 -3.00
N VAL A 98 13.01 -13.49 -3.75
CA VAL A 98 13.90 -12.88 -4.73
C VAL A 98 14.59 -11.65 -4.14
N ALA A 99 15.93 -11.62 -4.23
CA ALA A 99 16.77 -10.48 -3.87
C ALA A 99 17.82 -10.15 -4.96
N GLU A 100 17.80 -10.88 -6.08
CA GLU A 100 18.72 -10.67 -7.19
C GLU A 100 18.30 -9.39 -7.96
N MET A 101 19.24 -8.44 -8.08
CA MET A 101 19.00 -7.08 -8.56
C MET A 101 18.40 -7.03 -9.97
N ASN A 102 18.94 -7.78 -10.91
CA ASN A 102 18.47 -7.74 -12.30
C ASN A 102 17.06 -8.30 -12.45
N THR A 103 16.72 -9.32 -11.66
CA THR A 103 15.38 -9.93 -11.62
C THR A 103 14.36 -8.92 -11.07
N LEU A 104 14.70 -8.24 -9.98
CA LEU A 104 13.86 -7.20 -9.39
C LEU A 104 13.67 -6.03 -10.35
N LEU A 105 14.76 -5.54 -10.96
CA LEU A 105 14.70 -4.44 -11.94
C LEU A 105 13.84 -4.80 -13.14
N ALA A 106 14.01 -5.99 -13.71
CA ALA A 106 13.22 -6.43 -14.85
C ALA A 106 11.71 -6.46 -14.52
N GLU A 107 11.34 -6.94 -13.36
CA GLU A 107 9.94 -6.92 -12.88
C GLU A 107 9.42 -5.50 -12.70
N PHE A 108 10.18 -4.66 -11.97
CA PHE A 108 9.71 -3.31 -11.63
C PHE A 108 9.60 -2.41 -12.86
N VAL A 109 10.54 -2.51 -13.79
CA VAL A 109 10.46 -1.80 -15.07
C VAL A 109 9.25 -2.25 -15.89
N ALA A 110 9.01 -3.57 -16.01
CA ALA A 110 7.85 -4.08 -16.74
C ALA A 110 6.51 -3.61 -16.15
N VAL A 111 6.42 -3.53 -14.81
CA VAL A 111 5.21 -3.02 -14.14
C VAL A 111 5.13 -1.50 -14.25
N ARG A 112 6.25 -0.76 -14.16
CA ARG A 112 6.28 0.70 -14.33
C ARG A 112 5.76 1.12 -15.71
N GLU A 113 6.14 0.38 -16.77
CA GLU A 113 5.62 0.62 -18.12
C GLU A 113 4.09 0.42 -18.23
N ALA A 114 3.54 -0.48 -17.42
CA ALA A 114 2.09 -0.71 -17.33
C ALA A 114 1.35 0.33 -16.48
N VAL A 115 2.07 1.06 -15.62
CA VAL A 115 1.56 2.06 -14.67
C VAL A 115 2.19 3.43 -14.99
N PRO A 116 1.77 4.12 -16.06
CA PRO A 116 2.37 5.41 -16.44
C PRO A 116 1.98 6.50 -15.44
N HIS A 117 2.85 7.52 -15.30
CA HIS A 117 2.50 8.72 -14.58
C HIS A 117 1.21 9.37 -15.15
N PRO A 118 0.35 9.95 -14.32
CA PRO A 118 0.56 10.30 -12.91
C PRO A 118 0.19 9.21 -11.89
N VAL A 119 -0.13 7.97 -12.33
CA VAL A 119 -0.48 6.90 -11.40
C VAL A 119 0.76 6.49 -10.59
N THR A 120 0.63 6.47 -9.27
CA THR A 120 1.70 6.10 -8.35
C THR A 120 1.97 4.59 -8.40
N LEU A 121 3.21 4.20 -8.57
CA LEU A 121 3.67 2.83 -8.37
C LEU A 121 4.37 2.72 -7.02
N ALA A 122 3.85 1.88 -6.14
CA ALA A 122 4.50 1.51 -4.89
C ALA A 122 4.97 0.06 -4.93
N VAL A 123 6.05 -0.25 -4.22
CA VAL A 123 6.55 -1.63 -4.06
C VAL A 123 6.42 -2.03 -2.60
N ILE A 124 5.82 -3.20 -2.36
CA ILE A 124 5.64 -3.79 -1.05
C ILE A 124 6.90 -4.59 -0.71
N LEU A 125 7.55 -4.21 0.39
CA LEU A 125 8.80 -4.83 0.84
C LEU A 125 8.57 -6.21 1.45
N GLU A 126 7.42 -6.46 2.06
CA GLU A 126 7.11 -7.63 2.89
C GLU A 126 8.24 -7.90 3.91
N THR A 127 8.50 -6.89 4.72
CA THR A 127 9.61 -6.90 5.70
C THR A 127 9.66 -8.12 6.61
N PRO A 128 8.52 -8.69 7.07
CA PRO A 128 8.55 -9.90 7.90
C PRO A 128 9.07 -11.14 7.17
N ALA A 129 9.02 -11.15 5.84
CA ALA A 129 9.39 -12.30 5.01
C ALA A 129 10.78 -12.15 4.37
N ARG A 130 11.51 -11.05 4.66
CA ARG A 130 12.84 -10.78 4.07
C ARG A 130 13.90 -10.56 5.13
N THR A 131 15.14 -10.86 4.76
CA THR A 131 16.30 -10.40 5.52
C THR A 131 16.51 -8.90 5.33
N PRO A 132 17.22 -8.20 6.24
CA PRO A 132 17.55 -6.78 6.07
C PRO A 132 18.25 -6.48 4.74
N ALA A 133 19.14 -7.36 4.29
CA ALA A 133 19.80 -7.24 2.99
C ALA A 133 18.82 -7.39 1.81
N GLY A 134 17.84 -8.30 1.93
CA GLY A 134 16.78 -8.46 0.93
C GLY A 134 15.85 -7.24 0.86
N VAL A 135 15.51 -6.63 1.99
CA VAL A 135 14.75 -5.37 2.04
C VAL A 135 15.53 -4.26 1.34
N ALA A 136 16.82 -4.12 1.63
CA ALA A 136 17.67 -3.11 1.00
C ALA A 136 17.80 -3.31 -0.53
N ALA A 137 17.92 -4.56 -0.98
CA ALA A 137 17.98 -4.89 -2.42
C ALA A 137 16.68 -4.48 -3.14
N VAL A 138 15.50 -4.79 -2.57
CA VAL A 138 14.21 -4.40 -3.14
C VAL A 138 14.06 -2.88 -3.15
N ALA A 139 14.41 -2.19 -2.07
CA ALA A 139 14.32 -0.74 -1.98
C ALA A 139 15.22 -0.04 -3.02
N GLU A 140 16.44 -0.53 -3.22
CA GLU A 140 17.37 0.01 -4.22
C GLU A 140 16.89 -0.29 -5.65
N ALA A 141 16.42 -1.49 -5.95
CA ALA A 141 15.83 -1.83 -7.24
C ALA A 141 14.60 -0.94 -7.55
N ALA A 142 13.75 -0.69 -6.56
CA ALA A 142 12.60 0.20 -6.68
C ALA A 142 13.02 1.63 -7.06
N ARG A 143 14.04 2.16 -6.37
CA ARG A 143 14.59 3.49 -6.67
C ARG A 143 15.13 3.58 -8.10
N LEU A 144 15.87 2.58 -8.56
CA LEU A 144 16.45 2.53 -9.90
C LEU A 144 15.39 2.37 -11.00
N ALA A 145 14.27 1.69 -10.71
CA ALA A 145 13.16 1.49 -11.64
C ALA A 145 12.12 2.63 -11.63
N SER A 146 12.42 3.77 -11.01
CA SER A 146 11.49 4.91 -10.92
C SER A 146 10.15 4.55 -10.26
N VAL A 147 10.20 3.71 -9.23
CA VAL A 147 9.09 3.46 -8.32
C VAL A 147 8.92 4.70 -7.42
N ASP A 148 7.70 5.09 -7.14
CA ASP A 148 7.41 6.34 -6.45
C ASP A 148 7.42 6.19 -4.92
N ARG A 149 7.15 4.96 -4.38
CA ARG A 149 6.93 4.74 -2.96
C ARG A 149 7.27 3.31 -2.54
N LEU A 150 7.57 3.12 -1.25
CA LEU A 150 7.70 1.80 -0.61
C LEU A 150 6.56 1.59 0.39
N VAL A 151 6.21 0.33 0.59
CA VAL A 151 5.24 -0.11 1.61
C VAL A 151 5.88 -1.20 2.45
N THR A 152 5.75 -1.16 3.77
CA THR A 152 6.46 -2.13 4.64
C THR A 152 5.97 -3.56 4.46
N ALA A 153 4.66 -3.80 4.55
CA ALA A 153 4.08 -5.14 4.48
C ALA A 153 2.57 -5.09 4.19
N THR A 154 1.96 -6.23 3.93
CA THR A 154 0.50 -6.37 3.79
C THR A 154 -0.16 -7.00 5.03
N GLY A 155 0.62 -7.61 5.89
CA GLY A 155 0.15 -8.41 7.02
C GLY A 155 -0.10 -9.89 6.69
N TRP A 156 0.04 -10.31 5.41
CA TRP A 156 -0.18 -11.69 4.99
C TRP A 156 0.97 -12.64 5.36
N LEU A 157 2.19 -12.16 5.28
CA LEU A 157 3.41 -12.96 5.53
C LEU A 157 3.97 -12.74 6.94
N GLY A 158 3.22 -12.13 7.81
CA GLY A 158 3.59 -11.85 9.20
C GLY A 158 3.24 -10.43 9.62
N GLU A 159 3.18 -10.23 10.93
CA GLU A 159 3.03 -8.90 11.52
C GLU A 159 4.40 -8.27 11.72
N GLY A 160 4.51 -7.05 11.39
CA GLY A 160 5.68 -6.26 11.78
C GLY A 160 5.78 -4.98 10.97
N PRO A 161 5.81 -3.85 11.68
CA PRO A 161 6.49 -2.71 11.15
C PRO A 161 7.96 -3.01 11.36
N GLY A 162 8.74 -3.14 10.42
CA GLY A 162 10.07 -2.68 10.67
C GLY A 162 9.98 -1.17 10.73
N ALA A 163 10.33 -0.52 11.82
CA ALA A 163 10.79 0.85 11.76
C ALA A 163 12.00 0.81 10.83
N LEU A 164 11.80 1.16 9.58
CA LEU A 164 12.84 1.10 8.56
C LEU A 164 13.54 2.44 8.61
N ALA A 165 14.63 2.50 9.33
CA ALA A 165 15.51 3.66 9.32
C ALA A 165 15.94 3.94 7.88
N SER A 166 15.71 5.17 7.41
CA SER A 166 16.23 5.72 6.14
C SER A 166 15.98 4.88 4.89
N MET A 167 14.76 4.94 4.36
CA MET A 167 14.46 4.38 3.03
C MET A 167 14.78 5.39 1.91
N PRO A 168 15.18 4.91 0.73
CA PRO A 168 15.54 5.80 -0.40
C PRO A 168 14.33 6.46 -1.08
N LEU A 169 13.12 6.05 -0.74
CA LEU A 169 11.85 6.53 -1.29
C LEU A 169 10.84 6.78 -0.16
N PRO A 170 9.79 7.60 -0.40
CA PRO A 170 8.68 7.78 0.53
C PRO A 170 8.12 6.46 1.02
N LEU A 171 7.81 6.34 2.31
CA LEU A 171 7.44 5.10 2.96
C LEU A 171 6.01 5.13 3.51
N THR A 172 5.25 4.10 3.19
CA THR A 172 3.99 3.76 3.86
C THR A 172 4.25 2.66 4.89
N VAL A 173 4.03 2.94 6.17
CA VAL A 173 4.12 1.95 7.26
C VAL A 173 2.75 1.33 7.48
N THR A 174 2.66 0.01 7.47
CA THR A 174 1.43 -0.76 7.61
C THR A 174 1.40 -1.55 8.92
N GLY A 175 0.25 -2.14 9.25
CA GLY A 175 0.08 -2.91 10.48
C GLY A 175 -0.17 -2.06 11.72
N VAL A 176 -0.49 -0.80 11.53
CA VAL A 176 -0.82 0.15 12.60
C VAL A 176 -2.25 -0.10 13.08
N ARG A 177 -2.47 -0.15 14.40
CA ARG A 177 -3.74 -0.60 14.99
C ARG A 177 -4.48 0.46 15.80
N ASP A 178 -3.78 1.51 16.24
CA ASP A 178 -4.30 2.56 17.10
C ASP A 178 -3.65 3.91 16.81
N LEU A 179 -4.16 4.94 17.44
CA LEU A 179 -3.72 6.32 17.23
C LEU A 179 -2.25 6.53 17.64
N ASP A 180 -1.82 5.91 18.72
CA ASP A 180 -0.44 6.04 19.20
C ASP A 180 0.54 5.43 18.17
N GLY A 181 0.17 4.30 17.58
CA GLY A 181 0.92 3.70 16.47
C GLY A 181 0.93 4.56 15.20
N VAL A 182 -0.18 5.24 14.87
CA VAL A 182 -0.22 6.21 13.76
C VAL A 182 0.77 7.33 14.00
N ILE A 183 0.72 7.94 15.17
CA ILE A 183 1.62 9.03 15.57
C ILE A 183 3.07 8.56 15.53
N ALA A 184 3.38 7.43 16.18
CA ALA A 184 4.74 6.90 16.22
C ALA A 184 5.31 6.59 14.83
N ALA A 185 4.51 6.05 13.91
CA ALA A 185 4.94 5.77 12.55
C ALA A 185 5.26 7.07 11.78
N LEU A 186 4.40 8.07 11.86
CA LEU A 186 4.60 9.36 11.19
C LEU A 186 5.79 10.13 11.79
N ASP A 187 5.94 10.15 13.11
CA ASP A 187 7.07 10.77 13.81
C ASP A 187 8.40 10.07 13.46
N SER A 188 8.38 8.78 13.14
CA SER A 188 9.56 8.03 12.68
C SER A 188 9.94 8.30 11.22
N GLY A 189 9.19 9.15 10.51
CA GLY A 189 9.47 9.56 9.14
C GLY A 189 8.67 8.80 8.08
N ALA A 190 7.61 8.08 8.44
CA ALA A 190 6.67 7.55 7.46
C ALA A 190 5.87 8.70 6.81
N ASP A 191 5.65 8.62 5.51
CA ASP A 191 4.79 9.58 4.80
C ASP A 191 3.31 9.24 4.95
N ARG A 192 3.01 7.97 5.17
CA ARG A 192 1.66 7.43 5.28
C ARG A 192 1.64 6.21 6.19
N VAL A 193 0.44 5.88 6.68
CA VAL A 193 0.20 4.66 7.44
C VAL A 193 -0.93 3.84 6.83
N GLY A 194 -0.78 2.51 6.84
CA GLY A 194 -1.83 1.56 6.50
C GLY A 194 -2.48 1.02 7.77
N VAL A 195 -3.78 1.22 7.92
CA VAL A 195 -4.56 0.79 9.09
C VAL A 195 -5.57 -0.28 8.70
N SER A 196 -5.85 -1.22 9.60
CA SER A 196 -6.85 -2.28 9.38
C SER A 196 -8.28 -1.86 9.75
N SER A 197 -8.44 -0.72 10.44
CA SER A 197 -9.74 -0.20 10.87
C SER A 197 -9.72 1.32 10.88
N VAL A 198 -10.84 1.93 10.55
CA VAL A 198 -11.03 3.38 10.66
C VAL A 198 -10.91 3.89 12.11
N SER A 199 -11.17 3.01 13.10
CA SER A 199 -11.02 3.37 14.52
C SER A 199 -9.57 3.61 14.96
N ALA A 200 -8.58 3.16 14.17
CA ALA A 200 -7.17 3.37 14.48
C ALA A 200 -6.75 4.85 14.45
N VAL A 201 -7.44 5.70 13.71
CA VAL A 201 -7.16 7.15 13.64
C VAL A 201 -7.99 7.99 14.60
N GLY A 202 -8.76 7.35 15.51
CA GLY A 202 -9.70 8.03 16.39
C GLY A 202 -11.03 8.33 15.70
N GLN A 203 -12.10 8.53 16.49
CA GLN A 203 -13.35 9.03 15.92
C GLN A 203 -13.25 10.55 15.75
N PRO A 204 -13.68 11.10 14.60
CA PRO A 204 -13.83 12.55 14.50
C PRO A 204 -14.81 13.03 15.59
N PRO A 205 -14.62 14.21 16.17
CA PRO A 205 -15.57 14.78 17.13
C PRO A 205 -16.93 14.88 16.44
N ARG A 206 -17.98 14.41 17.17
CA ARG A 206 -19.37 14.51 16.74
C ARG A 206 -19.81 15.96 16.67
#